data_192130bb883b6cb1593e3d7d94baa8e4
#
_entry.id   192130bb883b6cb1593e3d7d94baa8e4
#
_cell.length_a   1.000
_cell.length_b   1.000
_cell.length_c   1.000
_cell.angle_alpha   90.00
_cell.angle_beta   90.00
_cell.angle_gamma   90.00
#
_symmetry.space_group_name_H-M   'P 1'
#
loop_
_entity.id
_entity.type
_entity.pdbx_description
1 polymer ?
#
loop_
_entity_poly.entity_id
_entity_poly.type
_entity_poly.pdbx_seq_one_letter_code
_entity_poly.pdbx_strand_id
1 'polypeptide(L)'
;MKYSPIPTYIVNIPSRLDRRQSVEMQFQDKPEFDVTFVDAVQHPNGAIGIWQSLVKVIRMAQEAGYNKILFCEDDRNEEVPSL
;
A
#
# COMPACT_ATOMS: atom_id res chain seq x y z
N MET A 1 -14.51 18.14 -15.17
CA MET A 1 -13.51 18.37 -14.12
C MET A 1 -12.73 17.07 -13.89
N LYS A 2 -11.43 17.16 -13.99
CA LYS A 2 -10.58 15.98 -13.81
C LYS A 2 -10.09 15.91 -12.39
N TYR A 3 -10.28 14.79 -11.74
CA TYR A 3 -9.60 14.53 -10.47
C TYR A 3 -8.56 13.46 -10.70
N SER A 4 -7.46 13.58 -9.99
CA SER A 4 -6.40 12.60 -10.08
C SER A 4 -6.69 11.43 -9.14
N PRO A 5 -6.50 10.19 -9.58
CA PRO A 5 -6.63 9.06 -8.68
C PRO A 5 -5.68 9.20 -7.49
N ILE A 6 -6.11 8.67 -6.36
CA ILE A 6 -5.30 8.69 -5.15
C ILE A 6 -4.24 7.59 -5.25
N PRO A 7 -2.95 7.92 -5.24
CA PRO A 7 -1.91 6.90 -5.23
C PRO A 7 -2.03 6.04 -3.98
N THR A 8 -2.23 4.75 -4.17
CA THR A 8 -2.47 3.80 -3.09
C THR A 8 -1.44 2.70 -3.16
N TYR A 9 -0.60 2.59 -2.15
CA TYR A 9 0.43 1.57 -2.08
C TYR A 9 0.01 0.52 -1.07
N ILE A 10 -0.06 -0.73 -1.53
CA ILE A 10 -0.49 -1.84 -0.71
C ILE A 10 0.69 -2.78 -0.53
N VAL A 11 1.14 -2.91 0.71
CA VAL A 11 2.25 -3.80 1.05
C VAL A 11 1.70 -5.20 1.21
N ASN A 12 2.29 -6.14 0.49
CA ASN A 12 1.82 -7.52 0.43
C ASN A 12 3.01 -8.47 0.56
N ILE A 13 2.84 -9.51 1.37
CA ILE A 13 3.84 -10.58 1.47
C ILE A 13 3.74 -11.43 0.19
N PRO A 14 4.83 -11.56 -0.59
CA PRO A 14 4.76 -12.23 -1.90
C PRO A 14 4.17 -13.63 -1.87
N SER A 15 4.36 -14.37 -0.78
CA SER A 15 3.83 -15.73 -0.66
C SER A 15 2.32 -15.77 -0.37
N ARG A 16 1.70 -14.64 -0.08
CA ARG A 16 0.28 -14.58 0.28
C ARG A 16 -0.55 -14.05 -0.88
N LEU A 17 -0.60 -14.84 -1.95
CA LEU A 17 -1.38 -14.48 -3.13
C LEU A 17 -2.88 -14.37 -2.84
N ASP A 18 -3.37 -15.15 -1.89
CA ASP A 18 -4.76 -15.09 -1.46
C ASP A 18 -5.13 -13.71 -0.92
N ARG A 19 -4.23 -13.11 -0.13
CA ARG A 19 -4.45 -11.78 0.41
C ARG A 19 -4.44 -10.73 -0.68
N ARG A 20 -3.49 -10.85 -1.61
CA ARG A 20 -3.39 -9.94 -2.74
C ARG A 20 -4.67 -9.95 -3.57
N GLN A 21 -5.17 -11.12 -3.88
CA GLN A 21 -6.41 -11.26 -4.65
C GLN A 21 -7.59 -10.63 -3.93
N SER A 22 -7.68 -10.84 -2.63
CA SER A 22 -8.75 -10.25 -1.82
C SER A 22 -8.73 -8.73 -1.89
N VAL A 23 -7.54 -8.13 -1.78
CA VAL A 23 -7.40 -6.68 -1.86
C VAL A 23 -7.69 -6.17 -3.26
N GLU A 24 -7.24 -6.87 -4.29
CA GLU A 24 -7.54 -6.50 -5.67
C GLU A 24 -9.04 -6.41 -5.90
N MET A 25 -9.79 -7.37 -5.36
CA MET A 25 -11.25 -7.37 -5.47
C MET A 25 -11.87 -6.18 -4.76
N GLN A 26 -11.32 -5.79 -3.61
CA GLN A 26 -11.83 -4.64 -2.87
C GLN A 26 -11.70 -3.33 -3.65
N PHE A 27 -10.65 -3.19 -4.44
CA PHE A 27 -10.38 -1.96 -5.19
C PHE A 27 -10.82 -2.03 -6.65
N GLN A 28 -11.34 -3.17 -7.09
CA GLN A 28 -11.68 -3.41 -8.48
C GLN A 28 -12.66 -2.38 -9.04
N ASP A 29 -13.65 -1.99 -8.23
CA ASP A 29 -14.68 -1.05 -8.65
C ASP A 29 -14.44 0.37 -8.13
N LYS A 30 -13.20 0.68 -7.77
CA LYS A 30 -12.86 1.96 -7.16
C LYS A 30 -11.80 2.68 -7.98
N PRO A 31 -12.20 3.28 -9.12
CA PRO A 31 -11.24 3.95 -10.00
C PRO A 31 -10.58 5.18 -9.38
N GLU A 32 -11.14 5.68 -8.28
CA GLU A 32 -10.55 6.80 -7.55
C GLU A 32 -9.23 6.45 -6.86
N PHE A 33 -8.88 5.16 -6.81
CA PHE A 33 -7.61 4.72 -6.22
C PHE A 33 -6.71 4.15 -7.31
N ASP A 34 -5.49 4.65 -7.35
CA ASP A 34 -4.45 4.12 -8.23
C ASP A 34 -3.59 3.16 -7.40
N VAL A 35 -3.91 1.87 -7.50
CA VAL A 35 -3.34 0.84 -6.61
C VAL A 35 -2.04 0.32 -7.16
N THR A 36 -1.02 0.29 -6.32
CA THR A 36 0.28 -0.32 -6.61
C THR A 36 0.61 -1.28 -5.49
N PHE A 37 0.87 -2.53 -5.83
CA PHE A 37 1.30 -3.52 -4.85
C PHE A 37 2.81 -3.47 -4.68
N VAL A 38 3.24 -3.53 -3.42
CA VAL A 38 4.66 -3.48 -3.06
C VAL A 38 4.97 -4.70 -2.22
N ASP A 39 6.07 -5.38 -2.54
CA ASP A 39 6.51 -6.53 -1.74
C ASP A 39 6.90 -6.08 -0.34
N ALA A 40 6.32 -6.72 0.65
CA ALA A 40 6.63 -6.43 2.04
C ALA A 40 8.07 -6.80 2.37
N VAL A 41 8.73 -5.95 3.13
CA VAL A 41 10.03 -6.28 3.69
C VAL A 41 9.79 -7.21 4.88
N GLN A 42 10.39 -8.38 4.84
CA GLN A 42 10.27 -9.36 5.91
C GLN A 42 11.47 -9.24 6.85
N HIS A 43 11.17 -9.16 8.13
CA HIS A 43 12.18 -9.02 9.17
C HIS A 43 11.73 -9.84 10.37
N PRO A 44 12.66 -10.48 11.11
CA PRO A 44 12.30 -11.23 12.32
C PRO A 44 11.53 -10.39 13.33
N ASN A 45 11.82 -9.09 13.39
CA ASN A 45 11.02 -8.15 14.15
C ASN A 45 9.97 -7.54 13.23
N GLY A 46 8.69 -7.89 13.45
CA GLY A 46 7.61 -7.43 12.58
C GLY A 46 7.48 -5.92 12.51
N ALA A 47 7.72 -5.22 13.61
CA ALA A 47 7.63 -3.76 13.64
C ALA A 47 8.70 -3.12 12.73
N ILE A 48 9.91 -3.68 12.72
CA ILE A 48 10.97 -3.19 11.85
C ILE A 48 10.63 -3.48 10.40
N GLY A 49 10.07 -4.65 10.11
CA GLY A 49 9.64 -5.00 8.76
C GLY A 49 8.61 -4.02 8.21
N ILE A 50 7.62 -3.66 9.02
CA ILE A 50 6.60 -2.69 8.64
C ILE A 50 7.24 -1.32 8.39
N TRP A 51 8.12 -0.90 9.26
CA TRP A 51 8.81 0.37 9.12
C TRP A 51 9.62 0.44 7.82
N GLN A 52 10.37 -0.62 7.53
CA GLN A 52 11.17 -0.67 6.30
C GLN A 52 10.30 -0.68 5.06
N SER A 53 9.16 -1.37 5.12
CA SER A 53 8.20 -1.38 4.00
C SER A 53 7.64 0.02 3.76
N LEU A 54 7.31 0.74 4.82
CA LEU A 54 6.82 2.12 4.72
C LEU A 54 7.87 3.03 4.10
N VAL A 55 9.12 2.92 4.51
CA VAL A 55 10.21 3.72 3.94
C VAL A 55 10.36 3.45 2.45
N LYS A 56 10.27 2.18 2.06
CA LYS A 56 10.32 1.78 0.66
C LYS A 56 9.21 2.45 -0.15
N VAL A 57 7.98 2.43 0.38
CA VAL A 57 6.82 3.04 -0.28
C VAL A 57 7.02 4.55 -0.40
N ILE A 58 7.49 5.20 0.65
CA ILE A 58 7.72 6.64 0.62
C ILE A 58 8.72 7.01 -0.47
N ARG A 59 9.79 6.24 -0.61
CA ARG A 59 10.77 6.49 -1.67
C ARG A 59 10.16 6.34 -3.05
N MET A 60 9.36 5.29 -3.25
CA MET A 60 8.69 5.08 -4.53
C MET A 60 7.76 6.24 -4.86
N ALA A 61 7.03 6.72 -3.87
CA ALA A 61 6.11 7.84 -4.06
C ALA A 61 6.86 9.13 -4.40
N GLN A 62 7.99 9.38 -3.75
CA GLN A 62 8.81 10.54 -4.02
C GLN A 62 9.37 10.52 -5.44
N GLU A 63 9.84 9.36 -5.89
CA GLU A 63 10.35 9.19 -7.24
C GLU A 63 9.25 9.40 -8.28
N ALA A 64 8.02 9.04 -7.95
CA ALA A 64 6.87 9.25 -8.82
C ALA A 64 6.34 10.68 -8.76
N GLY A 65 6.82 11.50 -7.84
CA GLY A 65 6.39 12.88 -7.72
C GLY A 65 5.11 13.11 -6.92
N TYR A 66 4.70 12.14 -6.14
CA TYR A 66 3.49 12.26 -5.34
C TYR A 66 3.75 12.98 -4.02
N ASN A 67 2.83 13.86 -3.64
CA ASN A 67 2.86 14.55 -2.35
C ASN A 67 2.08 13.84 -1.28
N LYS A 68 1.05 13.10 -1.68
CA LYS A 68 0.17 12.38 -0.75
C LYS A 68 -0.08 11.00 -1.30
N ILE A 69 -0.07 10.03 -0.42
CA ILE A 69 -0.35 8.65 -0.78
C ILE A 69 -1.21 8.00 0.30
N LEU A 70 -1.88 6.92 -0.07
CA LEU A 70 -2.55 6.06 0.87
C LEU A 70 -1.67 4.81 1.04
N PHE A 71 -1.37 4.46 2.28
CA PHE A 71 -0.57 3.29 2.60
C PHE A 71 -1.47 2.25 3.27
N CYS A 72 -1.47 1.04 2.72
CA CYS A 72 -2.28 -0.06 3.23
C CYS A 72 -1.45 -1.31 3.40
N GLU A 73 -1.86 -2.15 4.33
CA GLU A 73 -1.33 -3.50 4.49
C GLU A 73 -2.41 -4.50 4.09
N ASP A 74 -1.99 -5.60 3.49
CA ASP A 74 -2.93 -6.60 2.97
C ASP A 74 -3.64 -7.39 4.06
N ASP A 75 -3.07 -7.47 5.25
CA ASP A 75 -3.59 -8.27 6.34
C ASP A 75 -4.40 -7.47 7.36
N ARG A 76 -4.48 -6.16 7.20
CA ARG A 76 -5.19 -5.29 8.11
C ARG A 76 -5.98 -4.24 7.36
N ASN A 77 -7.27 -4.23 7.60
CA ASN A 77 -8.15 -3.18 7.12
C ASN A 77 -8.37 -2.12 8.19
N GLU A 78 -7.36 -1.88 8.99
CA GLU A 78 -7.45 -0.86 10.01
C GLU A 78 -7.18 0.49 9.39
N GLU A 79 -8.08 1.42 9.63
CA GLU A 79 -7.81 2.81 9.32
C GLU A 79 -6.69 3.28 10.21
N VAL A 80 -5.61 3.73 9.57
CA VAL A 80 -4.55 4.36 10.33
C VAL A 80 -5.08 5.73 10.74
N PRO A 81 -5.23 5.98 12.05
CA PRO A 81 -5.68 7.31 12.46
C PRO A 81 -4.69 8.33 11.93
N SER A 82 -5.21 9.35 11.31
CA SER A 82 -4.38 10.45 10.86
C SER A 82 -3.75 11.12 12.08
N LEU A 83 -2.47 11.23 12.02
CA LEU A 83 -1.75 11.92 13.08
C LEU A 83 -1.96 13.42 13.00
#